data_960be265b8dff5c8360a74af349903d6
#
_entry.id   960be265b8dff5c8360a74af349903d6
#
_cell.length_a   1.000
_cell.length_b   1.000
_cell.length_c   1.000
_cell.angle_alpha   90.00
_cell.angle_beta   90.00
_cell.angle_gamma   90.00
#
_symmetry.space_group_name_H-M   'P 1'
#
loop_
_entity.id
_entity.type
_entity.pdbx_description
1 polymer ?
#
loop_
_entity_poly.entity_id
_entity_poly.type
_entity_poly.pdbx_seq_one_letter_code
_entity_poly.pdbx_strand_id
1 'polypeptide(L)'
;MKKFFKITFAALSLVLLAGYLIPERKAMPCCRPSDYNHQSFWHWPWTRGEAGHPHTGVDIFGKVGTKVVSQTGGIVLFAGEYGGKAGNGVVVLGPKWRLHMYLHLHTVDTKAGKFVRPEEQIGTLGKSGNAAKTPAHVHYGVITPIPYVWRLFQNEGTCNPPVWFNWRLMFWLDPADHLPSK
;
A
#
# COMPACT_ATOMS: atom_id res chain seq x y z
N MET A 1 20.76 20.25 28.61
CA MET A 1 19.48 19.60 28.24
C MET A 1 18.66 20.39 27.20
N LYS A 2 18.26 21.65 27.45
CA LYS A 2 17.40 22.44 26.51
C LYS A 2 17.98 22.62 25.10
N LYS A 3 19.33 22.82 24.98
CA LYS A 3 20.01 23.00 23.68
C LYS A 3 20.05 21.69 22.88
N PHE A 4 20.33 20.56 23.54
CA PHE A 4 20.33 19.24 22.91
C PHE A 4 18.92 18.90 22.38
N PHE A 5 17.88 19.14 23.17
CA PHE A 5 16.49 18.89 22.76
C PHE A 5 16.10 19.71 21.53
N LYS A 6 16.50 20.99 21.46
CA LYS A 6 16.24 21.86 20.29
C LYS A 6 16.92 21.34 19.01
N ILE A 7 18.19 20.88 19.13
CA ILE A 7 18.95 20.36 18.00
C ILE A 7 18.32 19.06 17.49
N THR A 8 17.94 18.16 18.40
CA THR A 8 17.29 16.89 18.05
C THR A 8 15.94 17.11 17.39
N PHE A 9 15.16 18.04 17.91
CA PHE A 9 13.86 18.40 17.34
C PHE A 9 14.01 19.01 15.94
N ALA A 10 14.95 19.93 15.74
CA ALA A 10 15.23 20.53 14.44
C ALA A 10 15.69 19.49 13.41
N ALA A 11 16.58 18.59 13.82
CA ALA A 11 17.05 17.50 12.95
C ALA A 11 15.91 16.56 12.54
N LEU A 12 15.06 16.15 13.48
CA LEU A 12 13.90 15.32 13.20
C LEU A 12 12.91 16.03 12.25
N SER A 13 12.64 17.30 12.48
CA SER A 13 11.77 18.11 11.61
C SER A 13 12.33 18.21 10.18
N LEU A 14 13.65 18.38 10.04
CA LEU A 14 14.31 18.39 8.73
C LEU A 14 14.18 17.03 8.01
N VAL A 15 14.37 15.93 8.71
CA VAL A 15 14.22 14.57 8.14
C VAL A 15 12.78 14.35 7.69
N LEU A 16 11.79 14.71 8.51
CA LEU A 16 10.38 14.58 8.16
C LEU A 16 10.03 15.43 6.93
N LEU A 17 10.50 16.68 6.88
CA LEU A 17 10.29 17.57 5.74
C LEU A 17 10.98 17.04 4.47
N ALA A 18 12.21 16.58 4.58
CA ALA A 18 12.96 16.01 3.45
C ALA A 18 12.21 14.81 2.83
N GLY A 19 11.66 13.91 3.65
CA GLY A 19 10.87 12.79 3.16
C GLY A 19 9.62 13.23 2.41
N TYR A 20 9.00 14.35 2.81
CA TYR A 20 7.84 14.92 2.12
C TYR A 20 8.19 15.54 0.76
N LEU A 21 9.39 16.07 0.61
CA LEU A 21 9.85 16.74 -0.62
C LEU A 21 10.32 15.75 -1.69
N ILE A 22 10.57 14.49 -1.33
CA ILE A 22 10.96 13.46 -2.32
C ILE A 22 9.80 13.24 -3.29
N PRO A 23 10.02 13.40 -4.61
CA PRO A 23 8.97 13.16 -5.60
C PRO A 23 8.62 11.66 -5.65
N GLU A 24 7.33 11.39 -5.68
CA GLU A 24 6.81 10.03 -5.82
C GLU A 24 6.66 9.70 -7.31
N ARG A 25 7.26 8.59 -7.74
CA ARG A 25 7.05 8.07 -9.09
C ARG A 25 5.80 7.21 -9.12
N LYS A 26 5.10 7.26 -10.26
CA LYS A 26 3.93 6.42 -10.52
C LYS A 26 4.36 5.31 -11.49
N ALA A 27 4.55 4.11 -10.98
CA ALA A 27 4.82 2.92 -11.79
C ALA A 27 3.77 1.85 -11.50
N MET A 28 3.49 0.99 -12.48
CA MET A 28 2.65 -0.18 -12.25
C MET A 28 3.44 -1.24 -11.48
N PRO A 29 2.92 -1.75 -10.37
CA PRO A 29 3.55 -2.86 -9.65
C PRO A 29 3.69 -4.13 -10.50
N CYS A 30 2.72 -4.36 -11.39
CA CYS A 30 2.75 -5.41 -12.42
C CYS A 30 1.70 -5.10 -13.47
N CYS A 31 1.71 -5.90 -14.56
CA CYS A 31 0.60 -5.98 -15.50
C CYS A 31 0.31 -4.65 -16.23
N ARG A 32 -0.91 -4.42 -16.68
CA ARG A 32 -1.30 -3.20 -17.40
C ARG A 32 -2.19 -2.33 -16.52
N PRO A 33 -2.27 -1.02 -16.81
CA PRO A 33 -3.23 -0.14 -16.11
C PRO A 33 -4.70 -0.55 -16.25
N SER A 34 -5.04 -1.33 -17.29
CA SER A 34 -6.40 -1.90 -17.48
C SER A 34 -6.72 -3.09 -16.60
N ASP A 35 -5.72 -3.68 -15.94
CA ASP A 35 -5.86 -4.95 -15.23
C ASP A 35 -6.30 -4.77 -13.77
N TYR A 36 -6.64 -3.55 -13.35
CA TYR A 36 -7.21 -3.27 -12.02
C TYR A 36 -8.49 -2.43 -12.11
N ASN A 37 -9.34 -2.58 -11.09
CA ASN A 37 -10.55 -1.80 -10.95
C ASN A 37 -10.32 -0.61 -10.02
N HIS A 38 -10.36 0.61 -10.56
CA HIS A 38 -10.22 1.86 -9.79
C HIS A 38 -11.28 2.01 -8.70
N GLN A 39 -12.46 1.42 -8.86
CA GLN A 39 -13.55 1.51 -7.89
C GLN A 39 -13.44 0.48 -6.76
N SER A 40 -12.39 -0.37 -6.77
CA SER A 40 -12.25 -1.42 -5.75
C SER A 40 -11.76 -0.88 -4.40
N PHE A 41 -11.08 0.27 -4.39
CA PHE A 41 -10.63 0.90 -3.14
C PHE A 41 -11.81 1.35 -2.29
N TRP A 42 -11.73 1.07 -1.01
CA TRP A 42 -12.76 1.37 0.00
C TRP A 42 -14.14 0.82 -0.33
N HIS A 43 -14.19 -0.19 -1.23
CA HIS A 43 -15.41 -0.95 -1.50
C HIS A 43 -15.71 -1.89 -0.33
N TRP A 44 -16.96 -1.88 0.13
CA TRP A 44 -17.44 -2.79 1.16
C TRP A 44 -17.97 -4.05 0.48
N PRO A 45 -17.31 -5.20 0.62
CA PRO A 45 -17.86 -6.44 0.06
C PRO A 45 -19.09 -6.84 0.88
N TRP A 46 -20.25 -6.73 0.27
CA TRP A 46 -21.49 -7.33 0.77
C TRP A 46 -21.45 -8.86 0.57
N THR A 47 -20.48 -9.54 1.10
CA THR A 47 -20.46 -10.99 1.17
C THR A 47 -21.13 -11.40 2.47
N ARG A 48 -22.18 -12.17 2.32
CA ARG A 48 -23.03 -12.69 3.40
C ARG A 48 -22.18 -13.20 4.57
N GLY A 49 -22.28 -12.53 5.72
CA GLY A 49 -21.84 -13.08 7.02
C GLY A 49 -20.42 -12.76 7.46
N GLU A 50 -19.58 -12.10 6.70
CA GLU A 50 -18.30 -11.60 7.21
C GLU A 50 -18.49 -10.17 7.74
N ALA A 51 -18.02 -9.92 8.97
CA ALA A 51 -17.88 -8.56 9.49
C ALA A 51 -16.94 -7.81 8.52
N GLY A 52 -17.55 -7.09 7.57
CA GLY A 52 -16.87 -6.55 6.42
C GLY A 52 -15.86 -5.50 6.84
N HIS A 53 -14.66 -5.61 6.35
CA HIS A 53 -13.72 -4.50 6.32
C HIS A 53 -13.73 -3.95 4.89
N PRO A 54 -13.69 -2.62 4.70
CA PRO A 54 -13.56 -2.07 3.36
C PRO A 54 -12.27 -2.58 2.72
N HIS A 55 -12.28 -2.72 1.41
CA HIS A 55 -11.11 -3.11 0.63
C HIS A 55 -10.08 -1.98 0.68
N THR A 56 -8.95 -2.24 1.34
CA THR A 56 -7.94 -1.22 1.69
C THR A 56 -6.88 -1.03 0.61
N GLY A 57 -7.15 -1.48 -0.60
CA GLY A 57 -6.23 -1.42 -1.72
C GLY A 57 -6.95 -1.56 -3.06
N VAL A 58 -6.18 -1.79 -4.10
CA VAL A 58 -6.65 -2.22 -5.41
C VAL A 58 -6.05 -3.57 -5.75
N ASP A 59 -6.85 -4.43 -6.37
CA ASP A 59 -6.39 -5.73 -6.86
C ASP A 59 -5.98 -5.61 -8.33
N ILE A 60 -4.72 -5.91 -8.61
CA ILE A 60 -4.15 -5.88 -9.96
C ILE A 60 -4.01 -7.32 -10.42
N PHE A 61 -4.83 -7.70 -11.39
CA PHE A 61 -4.94 -9.09 -11.85
C PHE A 61 -3.86 -9.45 -12.86
N GLY A 62 -3.44 -10.72 -12.84
CA GLY A 62 -2.44 -11.22 -13.76
C GLY A 62 -2.24 -12.72 -13.63
N LYS A 63 -1.22 -13.25 -14.28
CA LYS A 63 -0.84 -14.67 -14.19
C LYS A 63 0.07 -14.90 -13.00
N VAL A 64 -0.10 -16.04 -12.30
CA VAL A 64 0.86 -16.48 -11.26
C VAL A 64 2.27 -16.50 -11.85
N GLY A 65 3.24 -15.98 -11.10
CA GLY A 65 4.62 -15.86 -11.55
C GLY A 65 4.94 -14.59 -12.33
N THR A 66 3.93 -13.76 -12.68
CA THR A 66 4.20 -12.43 -13.28
C THR A 66 5.07 -11.61 -12.34
N LYS A 67 6.09 -10.95 -12.89
CA LYS A 67 6.99 -10.09 -12.14
C LYS A 67 6.22 -8.98 -11.42
N VAL A 68 6.49 -8.82 -10.12
CA VAL A 68 6.01 -7.70 -9.30
C VAL A 68 7.19 -6.81 -8.95
N VAL A 69 7.04 -5.52 -9.22
CA VAL A 69 8.09 -4.52 -8.99
C VAL A 69 7.64 -3.50 -7.95
N SER A 70 8.60 -2.85 -7.30
CA SER A 70 8.30 -1.73 -6.44
C SER A 70 7.81 -0.53 -7.26
N GLN A 71 6.62 -0.02 -6.92
CA GLN A 71 6.05 1.18 -7.53
C GLN A 71 6.94 2.41 -7.29
N THR A 72 7.63 2.43 -6.17
CA THR A 72 8.45 3.57 -5.74
C THR A 72 9.82 3.11 -5.22
N GLY A 73 10.77 4.04 -5.13
CA GLY A 73 12.01 3.81 -4.38
C GLY A 73 11.76 3.92 -2.88
N GLY A 74 12.47 3.12 -2.08
CA GLY A 74 12.33 3.18 -0.63
C GLY A 74 13.01 2.05 0.10
N ILE A 75 12.81 2.00 1.40
CA ILE A 75 13.36 0.95 2.27
C ILE A 75 12.29 -0.12 2.51
N VAL A 76 12.63 -1.37 2.27
CA VAL A 76 11.78 -2.51 2.59
C VAL A 76 11.70 -2.64 4.11
N LEU A 77 10.52 -2.42 4.68
CA LEU A 77 10.28 -2.61 6.12
C LEU A 77 9.91 -4.03 6.46
N PHE A 78 9.22 -4.72 5.53
CA PHE A 78 8.80 -6.10 5.69
C PHE A 78 8.91 -6.84 4.35
N ALA A 79 9.31 -8.10 4.39
CA ALA A 79 9.34 -9.01 3.25
C ALA A 79 9.24 -10.46 3.74
N GLY A 80 8.22 -11.18 3.33
CA GLY A 80 7.98 -12.56 3.74
C GLY A 80 6.51 -12.92 3.90
N GLU A 81 6.23 -13.93 4.72
CA GLU A 81 4.87 -14.30 5.08
C GLU A 81 4.29 -13.31 6.09
N TYR A 82 3.33 -12.52 5.64
CA TYR A 82 2.63 -11.52 6.47
C TYR A 82 1.61 -12.19 7.42
N GLY A 83 1.24 -13.42 7.12
CA GLY A 83 0.30 -14.23 7.87
C GLY A 83 -1.18 -13.98 7.53
N GLY A 84 -2.04 -14.87 8.01
CA GLY A 84 -3.49 -14.72 7.92
C GLY A 84 -4.02 -14.48 6.49
N LYS A 85 -4.84 -13.46 6.35
CA LYS A 85 -5.48 -13.11 5.06
C LYS A 85 -4.49 -12.56 4.02
N ALA A 86 -3.42 -11.92 4.44
CA ALA A 86 -2.50 -11.22 3.55
C ALA A 86 -1.54 -12.16 2.77
N GLY A 87 -1.20 -13.32 3.35
CA GLY A 87 -0.25 -14.25 2.74
C GLY A 87 1.18 -13.67 2.65
N ASN A 88 1.87 -13.97 1.57
CA ASN A 88 3.20 -13.42 1.30
C ASN A 88 3.10 -11.95 0.88
N GLY A 89 3.97 -11.11 1.42
CA GLY A 89 3.94 -9.69 1.12
C GLY A 89 5.26 -8.97 1.29
N VAL A 90 5.28 -7.76 0.73
CA VAL A 90 6.37 -6.79 0.86
C VAL A 90 5.76 -5.45 1.25
N VAL A 91 6.42 -4.75 2.18
CA VAL A 91 6.06 -3.38 2.56
C VAL A 91 7.28 -2.49 2.36
N VAL A 92 7.13 -1.44 1.56
CA VAL A 92 8.18 -0.47 1.24
C VAL A 92 7.81 0.89 1.83
N LEU A 93 8.70 1.47 2.63
CA LEU A 93 8.61 2.87 3.05
C LEU A 93 9.19 3.74 1.95
N GLY A 94 8.32 4.44 1.26
CA GLY A 94 8.64 5.32 0.14
C GLY A 94 8.60 6.81 0.48
N PRO A 95 8.61 7.67 -0.57
CA PRO A 95 8.46 9.11 -0.46
C PRO A 95 7.23 9.51 0.34
N LYS A 96 7.26 10.71 0.94
CA LYS A 96 6.20 11.25 1.79
C LYS A 96 5.85 10.35 2.97
N TRP A 97 6.80 9.49 3.38
CA TRP A 97 6.66 8.52 4.47
C TRP A 97 5.53 7.52 4.24
N ARG A 98 5.16 7.26 3.00
CA ARG A 98 4.09 6.33 2.64
C ARG A 98 4.57 4.89 2.67
N LEU A 99 3.69 4.01 3.14
CA LEU A 99 3.91 2.57 3.14
C LEU A 99 3.20 1.99 1.94
N HIS A 100 3.96 1.41 1.02
CA HIS A 100 3.45 0.72 -0.15
C HIS A 100 3.45 -0.78 0.13
N MET A 101 2.27 -1.39 0.13
CA MET A 101 2.04 -2.78 0.47
C MET A 101 1.74 -3.59 -0.78
N TYR A 102 2.41 -4.73 -0.93
CA TYR A 102 2.23 -5.68 -2.04
C TYR A 102 1.95 -7.03 -1.42
N LEU A 103 0.70 -7.54 -1.52
CA LEU A 103 0.25 -8.75 -0.86
C LEU A 103 -0.15 -9.84 -1.86
N HIS A 104 -0.38 -11.05 -1.36
CA HIS A 104 -0.74 -12.26 -2.12
C HIS A 104 0.34 -12.75 -3.08
N LEU A 105 1.60 -12.39 -2.82
CA LEU A 105 2.73 -12.77 -3.66
C LEU A 105 2.93 -14.29 -3.70
N HIS A 106 3.44 -14.79 -4.83
CA HIS A 106 3.90 -16.17 -4.98
C HIS A 106 5.31 -16.34 -4.42
N THR A 107 6.25 -15.48 -4.87
CA THR A 107 7.59 -15.39 -4.31
C THR A 107 7.85 -14.01 -3.74
N VAL A 108 8.77 -13.93 -2.77
CA VAL A 108 9.29 -12.69 -2.23
C VAL A 108 10.78 -12.65 -2.56
N ASP A 109 11.21 -11.72 -3.43
CA ASP A 109 12.55 -11.67 -4.00
C ASP A 109 13.40 -10.53 -3.40
N THR A 110 12.97 -10.03 -2.24
CA THR A 110 13.65 -8.95 -1.50
C THR A 110 13.70 -9.31 0.00
N LYS A 111 14.29 -8.45 0.81
CA LYS A 111 14.40 -8.64 2.28
C LYS A 111 14.25 -7.31 3.01
N ALA A 112 13.81 -7.37 4.26
CA ALA A 112 13.75 -6.21 5.14
C ALA A 112 15.13 -5.53 5.29
N GLY A 113 15.12 -4.21 5.36
CA GLY A 113 16.32 -3.37 5.42
C GLY A 113 16.95 -3.05 4.06
N LYS A 114 16.57 -3.74 2.97
CA LYS A 114 17.10 -3.43 1.63
C LYS A 114 16.44 -2.14 1.10
N PHE A 115 17.26 -1.28 0.47
CA PHE A 115 16.75 -0.20 -0.36
C PHE A 115 16.41 -0.74 -1.74
N VAL A 116 15.20 -0.49 -2.22
CA VAL A 116 14.74 -0.84 -3.57
C VAL A 116 14.54 0.42 -4.40
N ARG A 117 14.83 0.32 -5.70
CA ARG A 117 14.57 1.37 -6.67
C ARG A 117 13.15 1.24 -7.23
N PRO A 118 12.59 2.32 -7.80
CA PRO A 118 11.38 2.19 -8.59
C PRO A 118 11.59 1.13 -9.69
N GLU A 119 10.58 0.31 -9.94
CA GLU A 119 10.59 -0.78 -10.95
C GLU A 119 11.56 -1.94 -10.64
N GLU A 120 12.23 -1.94 -9.49
CA GLU A 120 13.02 -3.07 -9.04
C GLU A 120 12.10 -4.24 -8.65
N GLN A 121 12.44 -5.45 -9.08
CA GLN A 121 11.65 -6.65 -8.73
C GLN A 121 11.72 -6.92 -7.23
N ILE A 122 10.55 -7.15 -6.65
CA ILE A 122 10.38 -7.45 -5.22
C ILE A 122 9.71 -8.80 -4.97
N GLY A 123 9.18 -9.44 -6.01
CA GLY A 123 8.53 -10.73 -5.95
C GLY A 123 7.82 -11.08 -7.24
N THR A 124 6.93 -12.08 -7.16
CA THR A 124 6.05 -12.47 -8.26
C THR A 124 4.60 -12.54 -7.80
N LEU A 125 3.66 -12.26 -8.72
CA LEU A 125 2.23 -12.30 -8.52
C LEU A 125 1.76 -13.70 -8.15
N GLY A 126 0.87 -13.79 -7.17
CA GLY A 126 0.44 -15.07 -6.65
C GLY A 126 -1.03 -15.16 -6.25
N LYS A 127 -1.28 -16.03 -5.31
CA LYS A 127 -2.58 -16.34 -4.71
C LYS A 127 -2.43 -16.72 -3.22
N SER A 128 -1.41 -16.23 -2.54
CA SER A 128 -1.19 -16.57 -1.13
C SER A 128 -2.24 -15.93 -0.21
N GLY A 129 -2.39 -16.45 1.00
CA GLY A 129 -3.38 -15.98 1.95
C GLY A 129 -4.82 -16.26 1.50
N ASN A 130 -5.72 -15.32 1.71
CA ASN A 130 -7.14 -15.47 1.34
C ASN A 130 -7.40 -15.40 -0.19
N ALA A 131 -6.40 -15.03 -0.98
CA ALA A 131 -6.48 -15.03 -2.45
C ALA A 131 -6.44 -16.45 -3.06
N ALA A 132 -6.24 -17.50 -2.27
CA ALA A 132 -6.12 -18.87 -2.77
C ALA A 132 -7.30 -19.32 -3.66
N LYS A 133 -8.52 -18.81 -3.39
CA LYS A 133 -9.75 -19.17 -4.11
C LYS A 133 -10.22 -18.09 -5.10
N THR A 134 -9.49 -16.98 -5.26
CA THR A 134 -9.82 -15.90 -6.19
C THR A 134 -8.92 -15.96 -7.43
N PRO A 135 -9.21 -15.21 -8.51
CA PRO A 135 -8.24 -15.00 -9.58
C PRO A 135 -6.90 -14.48 -9.03
N ALA A 136 -5.79 -14.86 -9.65
CA ALA A 136 -4.47 -14.43 -9.23
C ALA A 136 -4.32 -12.90 -9.37
N HIS A 137 -3.85 -12.25 -8.32
CA HIS A 137 -3.66 -10.79 -8.29
C HIS A 137 -2.60 -10.40 -7.27
N VAL A 138 -2.08 -9.20 -7.38
CA VAL A 138 -1.41 -8.51 -6.29
C VAL A 138 -2.37 -7.50 -5.69
N HIS A 139 -2.59 -7.59 -4.38
CA HIS A 139 -3.29 -6.54 -3.64
C HIS A 139 -2.28 -5.43 -3.34
N TYR A 140 -2.52 -4.25 -3.91
CA TYR A 140 -1.66 -3.09 -3.72
C TYR A 140 -2.38 -2.05 -2.86
N GLY A 141 -1.78 -1.70 -1.72
CA GLY A 141 -2.32 -0.73 -0.78
C GLY A 141 -1.31 0.36 -0.44
N VAL A 142 -1.78 1.55 -0.11
CA VAL A 142 -0.95 2.68 0.32
C VAL A 142 -1.45 3.22 1.66
N ILE A 143 -0.55 3.28 2.64
CA ILE A 143 -0.82 3.82 3.98
C ILE A 143 0.08 5.04 4.24
N THR A 144 -0.47 6.05 4.90
CA THR A 144 0.30 7.16 5.45
C THR A 144 0.32 7.09 6.98
N PRO A 145 1.49 7.22 7.64
CA PRO A 145 1.56 7.32 9.08
C PRO A 145 1.08 8.68 9.60
N ILE A 146 0.99 9.69 8.72
CA ILE A 146 0.50 11.02 9.05
C ILE A 146 -0.97 11.10 8.65
N PRO A 147 -1.89 11.25 9.64
CA PRO A 147 -3.31 11.21 9.37
C PRO A 147 -3.78 12.44 8.57
N TYR A 148 -4.53 12.22 7.52
CA TYR A 148 -5.23 13.26 6.77
C TYR A 148 -6.62 13.47 7.38
N VAL A 149 -6.68 14.31 8.42
CA VAL A 149 -7.87 14.48 9.27
C VAL A 149 -9.13 14.92 8.51
N TRP A 150 -8.98 15.64 7.39
CA TRP A 150 -10.11 16.05 6.54
C TRP A 150 -10.83 14.86 5.88
N ARG A 151 -10.16 13.71 5.76
CA ARG A 151 -10.74 12.49 5.18
C ARG A 151 -11.81 11.84 6.06
N LEU A 152 -11.87 12.22 7.35
CA LEU A 152 -13.00 11.83 8.22
C LEU A 152 -14.36 12.23 7.66
N PHE A 153 -14.38 13.31 6.88
CA PHE A 153 -15.60 13.90 6.33
C PHE A 153 -15.83 13.55 4.86
N GLN A 154 -14.95 12.71 4.28
CA GLN A 154 -15.07 12.25 2.89
C GLN A 154 -15.84 10.94 2.82
N ASN A 155 -16.76 10.87 1.87
CA ASN A 155 -17.39 9.62 1.47
C ASN A 155 -16.56 9.06 0.31
N GLU A 156 -15.80 8.01 0.58
CA GLU A 156 -15.04 7.32 -0.46
C GLU A 156 -15.60 5.92 -0.68
N GLY A 157 -15.49 5.46 -1.94
CA GLY A 157 -15.93 4.15 -2.34
C GLY A 157 -17.43 4.05 -2.61
N THR A 158 -17.87 2.86 -2.93
CA THR A 158 -19.26 2.55 -3.31
C THR A 158 -20.18 2.28 -2.11
N CYS A 159 -19.63 2.30 -0.90
CA CYS A 159 -20.37 2.04 0.33
C CYS A 159 -20.07 3.09 1.39
N ASN A 160 -21.12 3.62 2.03
CA ASN A 160 -21.00 4.45 3.22
C ASN A 160 -20.74 3.56 4.43
N PRO A 161 -19.49 3.40 4.89
CA PRO A 161 -19.26 2.75 6.17
C PRO A 161 -19.84 3.62 7.28
N PRO A 162 -20.22 3.02 8.43
CA PRO A 162 -20.61 3.80 9.58
C PRO A 162 -19.58 4.87 9.91
N VAL A 163 -20.01 6.07 10.28
CA VAL A 163 -19.14 7.24 10.55
C VAL A 163 -18.00 6.92 11.53
N TRP A 164 -18.24 6.05 12.52
CA TRP A 164 -17.21 5.60 13.46
C TRP A 164 -16.08 4.77 12.83
N PHE A 165 -16.23 4.32 11.58
CA PHE A 165 -15.21 3.57 10.86
C PHE A 165 -14.33 4.47 9.99
N ASN A 166 -14.78 5.69 9.69
CA ASN A 166 -14.09 6.61 8.78
C ASN A 166 -12.71 7.08 9.28
N TRP A 167 -12.40 6.92 10.59
CA TRP A 167 -11.08 7.27 11.11
C TRP A 167 -9.94 6.52 10.38
N ARG A 168 -10.21 5.34 9.84
CA ARG A 168 -9.22 4.59 9.05
C ARG A 168 -8.89 5.25 7.72
N LEU A 169 -9.85 5.97 7.10
CA LEU A 169 -9.59 6.73 5.88
C LEU A 169 -8.50 7.77 6.05
N MET A 170 -8.28 8.27 7.25
CA MET A 170 -7.19 9.21 7.50
C MET A 170 -5.81 8.63 7.16
N PHE A 171 -5.67 7.32 7.25
CA PHE A 171 -4.39 6.63 7.06
C PHE A 171 -4.31 5.85 5.75
N TRP A 172 -5.43 5.51 5.12
CA TRP A 172 -5.46 4.79 3.85
C TRP A 172 -5.65 5.75 2.69
N LEU A 173 -4.75 5.66 1.71
CA LEU A 173 -4.81 6.47 0.49
C LEU A 173 -5.35 5.61 -0.65
N ASP A 174 -6.08 6.23 -1.59
CA ASP A 174 -6.48 5.51 -2.80
C ASP A 174 -5.24 5.14 -3.60
N PRO A 175 -4.96 3.83 -3.77
CA PRO A 175 -3.79 3.41 -4.53
C PRO A 175 -3.85 3.83 -6.00
N ALA A 176 -5.04 4.05 -6.56
CA ALA A 176 -5.20 4.51 -7.94
C ALA A 176 -4.54 5.88 -8.17
N ASP A 177 -4.51 6.76 -7.16
CA ASP A 177 -3.82 8.05 -7.23
C ASP A 177 -2.29 7.90 -7.35
N HIS A 178 -1.76 6.74 -6.98
CA HIS A 178 -0.33 6.40 -6.98
C HIS A 178 0.09 5.55 -8.18
N LEU A 179 -0.87 5.14 -9.01
CA LEU A 179 -0.62 4.38 -10.23
C LEU A 179 -0.67 5.29 -11.47
N PRO A 180 -0.07 4.89 -12.59
CA PRO A 180 -0.22 5.60 -13.86
C PRO A 180 -1.70 5.67 -14.26
N SER A 181 -2.10 6.80 -14.84
CA SER A 181 -3.41 6.93 -15.51
C SER A 181 -3.51 5.93 -16.67
N LYS A 182 -4.72 5.45 -16.93
CA LYS A 182 -5.02 4.60 -18.09
C LYS A 182 -4.75 5.33 -19.39
#